data_36343125dcd9602dee9e907559e5b91c
#
_entry.id   36343125dcd9602dee9e907559e5b91c
#
_cell.length_a   1.000
_cell.length_b   1.000
_cell.length_c   1.000
_cell.angle_alpha   90.00
_cell.angle_beta   90.00
_cell.angle_gamma   90.00
#
_symmetry.space_group_name_H-M   'P 1'
#
loop_
_entity.id
_entity.type
_entity.pdbx_description
1 polymer ?
#
loop_
_entity_poly.entity_id
_entity_poly.type
_entity_poly.pdbx_seq_one_letter_code
_entity_poly.pdbx_strand_id
1 'polypeptide(L)'
;MPSIPRAILVGAFGGLLLAGCAQRPVSRTPPPSSTAEPTGVTGIAVCDEYLSSYLACHRAAKLYPPDQLPSRYAAMRSILLKDSADPHVRPQLAARCQSLSNQLLQALQGKSCTEQPAPATSTR
;
A
#
# COMPACT_ATOMS: atom_id res chain seq x y z
N MET A 1 38.23 11.87 38.66
CA MET A 1 37.18 10.88 38.36
C MET A 1 36.15 10.89 39.46
N PRO A 2 35.09 11.63 39.37
CA PRO A 2 34.06 11.58 40.42
C PRO A 2 32.98 10.55 40.03
N SER A 3 32.78 9.62 40.94
CA SER A 3 31.74 8.58 40.90
C SER A 3 30.38 9.19 41.21
N ILE A 4 29.41 8.91 40.34
CA ILE A 4 28.01 9.32 40.52
C ILE A 4 27.25 8.15 41.18
N PRO A 5 26.59 8.39 42.35
CA PRO A 5 25.80 7.35 42.98
C PRO A 5 24.45 7.17 42.26
N ARG A 6 24.14 5.94 41.92
CA ARG A 6 22.82 5.53 41.45
C ARG A 6 21.80 5.57 42.58
N ALA A 7 20.93 6.56 42.57
CA ALA A 7 19.74 6.59 43.42
C ALA A 7 18.65 5.71 42.78
N ILE A 8 18.33 4.61 43.46
CA ILE A 8 17.20 3.72 43.12
C ILE A 8 15.94 4.36 43.67
N LEU A 9 15.08 4.89 42.81
CA LEU A 9 13.76 5.36 43.15
C LEU A 9 12.76 4.23 42.91
N VAL A 10 12.41 3.53 43.99
CA VAL A 10 11.32 2.57 44.02
C VAL A 10 10.02 3.36 44.13
N GLY A 11 9.31 3.53 43.00
CA GLY A 11 7.97 4.09 42.96
C GLY A 11 6.94 2.98 42.98
N ALA A 12 6.29 2.78 44.11
CA ALA A 12 5.08 1.93 44.20
C ALA A 12 3.92 2.66 43.55
N PHE A 13 3.46 2.20 42.38
CA PHE A 13 2.21 2.67 41.77
C PHE A 13 1.09 1.69 42.05
N GLY A 14 0.14 2.21 42.86
CA GLY A 14 -1.07 1.54 43.29
C GLY A 14 -2.00 1.15 42.12
N GLY A 15 -2.70 0.05 42.34
CA GLY A 15 -3.67 -0.51 41.43
C GLY A 15 -4.81 0.43 41.11
N LEU A 16 -5.09 0.57 39.83
CA LEU A 16 -6.33 1.15 39.32
C LEU A 16 -7.19 0.02 38.75
N LEU A 17 -8.25 -0.30 39.50
CA LEU A 17 -9.30 -1.22 39.10
C LEU A 17 -10.08 -0.58 37.95
N LEU A 18 -9.83 -1.03 36.72
CA LEU A 18 -10.63 -0.69 35.55
C LEU A 18 -11.89 -1.55 35.56
N ALA A 19 -13.00 -0.92 35.94
CA ALA A 19 -14.33 -1.47 35.78
C ALA A 19 -14.57 -1.86 34.33
N GLY A 20 -14.83 -3.14 34.06
CA GLY A 20 -15.15 -3.67 32.77
C GLY A 20 -16.41 -3.02 32.19
N CYS A 21 -16.27 -2.34 31.07
CA CYS A 21 -17.40 -2.01 30.21
C CYS A 21 -17.94 -3.30 29.60
N ALA A 22 -19.08 -3.76 30.08
CA ALA A 22 -19.84 -4.82 29.47
C ALA A 22 -20.26 -4.36 28.06
N GLN A 23 -19.57 -4.83 27.04
CA GLN A 23 -20.00 -4.65 25.66
C GLN A 23 -21.19 -5.55 25.41
N ARG A 24 -22.37 -4.95 25.24
CA ARG A 24 -23.53 -5.63 24.73
C ARG A 24 -23.17 -6.22 23.36
N PRO A 25 -23.48 -7.49 23.10
CA PRO A 25 -23.39 -8.04 21.76
C PRO A 25 -24.44 -7.33 20.89
N VAL A 26 -23.98 -6.36 20.11
CA VAL A 26 -24.77 -5.84 19.00
C VAL A 26 -24.78 -6.97 17.96
N SER A 27 -25.95 -7.62 17.82
CA SER A 27 -26.19 -8.51 16.68
C SER A 27 -26.04 -7.70 15.40
N ARG A 28 -24.82 -7.70 14.87
CA ARG A 28 -24.58 -7.22 13.51
C ARG A 28 -25.16 -8.29 12.60
N THR A 29 -26.34 -8.04 12.06
CA THR A 29 -26.74 -8.65 10.80
C THR A 29 -25.61 -8.41 9.83
N PRO A 30 -24.95 -9.46 9.28
CA PRO A 30 -23.93 -9.24 8.28
C PRO A 30 -24.56 -8.47 7.12
N PRO A 31 -23.96 -7.39 6.64
CA PRO A 31 -24.43 -6.77 5.42
C PRO A 31 -24.42 -7.84 4.33
N PRO A 32 -25.39 -7.83 3.40
CA PRO A 32 -25.37 -8.78 2.30
C PRO A 32 -24.01 -8.70 1.64
N SER A 33 -23.30 -9.84 1.62
CA SER A 33 -22.06 -9.98 0.86
C SER A 33 -22.42 -9.75 -0.60
N SER A 34 -22.33 -8.49 -1.03
CA SER A 34 -22.26 -8.19 -2.44
C SER A 34 -20.92 -8.72 -2.89
N THR A 35 -20.93 -9.99 -3.29
CA THR A 35 -19.87 -10.62 -4.06
C THR A 35 -19.94 -10.00 -5.47
N ALA A 36 -19.68 -8.71 -5.55
CA ALA A 36 -19.32 -8.08 -6.79
C ALA A 36 -17.95 -8.63 -7.11
N GLU A 37 -17.89 -9.51 -8.10
CA GLU A 37 -16.65 -9.96 -8.73
C GLU A 37 -15.83 -8.71 -9.02
N PRO A 38 -14.56 -8.62 -8.56
CA PRO A 38 -13.77 -7.41 -8.77
C PRO A 38 -13.63 -7.20 -10.28
N THR A 39 -14.23 -6.14 -10.78
CA THR A 39 -14.25 -5.74 -12.19
C THR A 39 -12.87 -5.43 -12.78
N GLY A 40 -11.81 -5.78 -12.08
CA GLY A 40 -10.44 -5.57 -12.53
C GLY A 40 -9.93 -4.13 -12.36
N VAL A 41 -10.81 -3.21 -11.96
CA VAL A 41 -10.50 -1.80 -11.66
C VAL A 41 -10.92 -1.46 -10.23
N THR A 42 -10.18 -0.56 -9.59
CA THR A 42 -10.48 -0.12 -8.22
C THR A 42 -11.68 0.83 -8.16
N GLY A 43 -12.03 1.46 -9.29
CA GLY A 43 -12.99 2.54 -9.38
C GLY A 43 -12.50 3.84 -8.74
N ILE A 44 -11.19 3.98 -8.56
CA ILE A 44 -10.48 5.18 -8.09
C ILE A 44 -9.45 5.53 -9.16
N ALA A 45 -9.70 6.59 -9.92
CA ALA A 45 -8.96 6.93 -11.13
C ALA A 45 -7.43 6.92 -10.93
N VAL A 46 -6.92 7.55 -9.86
CA VAL A 46 -5.47 7.62 -9.58
C VAL A 46 -4.86 6.25 -9.27
N CYS A 47 -5.64 5.32 -8.69
CA CYS A 47 -5.19 3.95 -8.44
C CYS A 47 -5.16 3.13 -9.72
N ASP A 48 -6.19 3.29 -10.55
CA ASP A 48 -6.28 2.59 -11.84
C ASP A 48 -5.19 3.08 -12.82
N GLU A 49 -4.88 4.38 -12.80
CA GLU A 49 -3.76 4.96 -13.55
C GLU A 49 -2.42 4.43 -13.06
N TYR A 50 -2.19 4.38 -11.73
CA TYR A 50 -0.99 3.79 -11.15
C TYR A 50 -0.81 2.34 -11.59
N LEU A 51 -1.86 1.52 -11.54
CA LEU A 51 -1.81 0.12 -11.95
C LEU A 51 -1.55 -0.02 -13.45
N SER A 52 -2.15 0.83 -14.29
CA SER A 52 -1.96 0.78 -15.74
C SER A 52 -0.51 1.09 -16.17
N SER A 53 0.18 1.95 -15.43
CA SER A 53 1.57 2.33 -15.72
C SER A 53 2.61 1.48 -14.96
N TYR A 54 2.18 0.64 -14.03
CA TYR A 54 3.05 -0.06 -13.08
C TYR A 54 4.22 -0.79 -13.74
N LEU A 55 3.94 -1.69 -14.67
CA LEU A 55 4.95 -2.54 -15.29
C LEU A 55 5.98 -1.72 -16.10
N ALA A 56 5.50 -0.78 -16.90
CA ALA A 56 6.34 0.04 -17.75
C ALA A 56 7.27 0.96 -16.91
N CYS A 57 6.68 1.64 -15.91
CA CYS A 57 7.43 2.57 -15.07
C CYS A 57 8.44 1.88 -14.15
N HIS A 58 8.07 0.75 -13.54
CA HIS A 58 9.03 -0.01 -12.71
C HIS A 58 10.17 -0.60 -13.53
N ARG A 59 9.89 -1.02 -14.77
CA ARG A 59 10.93 -1.47 -15.71
C ARG A 59 11.87 -0.33 -16.09
N ALA A 60 11.32 0.83 -16.44
CA ALA A 60 12.11 2.01 -16.79
C ALA A 60 12.96 2.52 -15.62
N ALA A 61 12.43 2.49 -14.41
CA ALA A 61 13.13 2.87 -13.18
C ALA A 61 14.14 1.80 -12.70
N LYS A 62 14.10 0.58 -13.25
CA LYS A 62 14.93 -0.57 -12.85
C LYS A 62 14.84 -0.90 -11.35
N LEU A 63 13.65 -0.76 -10.77
CA LEU A 63 13.42 -0.99 -9.33
C LEU A 63 13.47 -2.46 -8.94
N TYR A 64 13.14 -3.34 -9.87
CA TYR A 64 13.11 -4.79 -9.64
C TYR A 64 13.65 -5.54 -10.85
N PRO A 65 14.15 -6.78 -10.65
CA PRO A 65 14.45 -7.68 -11.75
C PRO A 65 13.22 -7.91 -12.65
N PRO A 66 13.40 -7.97 -13.99
CA PRO A 66 12.28 -8.09 -14.93
C PRO A 66 11.37 -9.30 -14.70
N ASP A 67 11.94 -10.41 -14.24
CA ASP A 67 11.24 -11.66 -13.93
C ASP A 67 10.32 -11.55 -12.70
N GLN A 68 10.59 -10.63 -11.78
CA GLN A 68 9.78 -10.39 -10.58
C GLN A 68 8.63 -9.40 -10.81
N LEU A 69 8.69 -8.57 -11.84
CA LEU A 69 7.70 -7.51 -12.08
C LEU A 69 6.26 -8.04 -12.22
N PRO A 70 5.98 -9.13 -12.96
CA PRO A 70 4.61 -9.63 -13.10
C PRO A 70 4.00 -10.05 -11.76
N SER A 71 4.75 -10.75 -10.91
CA SER A 71 4.26 -11.19 -9.60
C SER A 71 4.04 -10.01 -8.64
N ARG A 72 4.91 -9.01 -8.68
CA ARG A 72 4.75 -7.78 -7.88
C ARG A 72 3.55 -6.95 -8.33
N TYR A 73 3.33 -6.85 -9.64
CA TYR A 73 2.13 -6.23 -10.18
C TYR A 73 0.86 -6.94 -9.73
N ALA A 74 0.81 -8.26 -9.84
CA ALA A 74 -0.33 -9.06 -9.42
C ALA A 74 -0.63 -8.86 -7.92
N ALA A 75 0.40 -8.86 -7.08
CA ALA A 75 0.27 -8.60 -5.64
C ALA A 75 -0.26 -7.19 -5.36
N MET A 76 0.31 -6.15 -5.98
CA MET A 76 -0.14 -4.76 -5.82
C MET A 76 -1.58 -4.59 -6.27
N ARG A 77 -1.94 -5.13 -7.44
CA ARG A 77 -3.30 -5.10 -7.96
C ARG A 77 -4.29 -5.75 -7.00
N SER A 78 -3.96 -6.93 -6.49
CA SER A 78 -4.81 -7.65 -5.53
C SER A 78 -5.05 -6.83 -4.26
N ILE A 79 -4.01 -6.20 -3.71
CA ILE A 79 -4.11 -5.33 -2.54
C ILE A 79 -5.03 -4.14 -2.82
N LEU A 80 -4.81 -3.41 -3.91
CA LEU A 80 -5.59 -2.22 -4.23
C LEU A 80 -7.05 -2.55 -4.52
N LEU A 81 -7.34 -3.68 -5.17
CA LEU A 81 -8.72 -4.14 -5.39
C LEU A 81 -9.42 -4.49 -4.07
N LYS A 82 -8.74 -5.21 -3.19
CA LYS A 82 -9.24 -5.53 -1.85
C LYS A 82 -9.51 -4.27 -1.04
N ASP A 83 -8.55 -3.36 -0.99
CA ASP A 83 -8.65 -2.10 -0.24
C ASP A 83 -9.76 -1.20 -0.82
N SER A 84 -9.99 -1.21 -2.13
CA SER A 84 -11.06 -0.44 -2.76
C SER A 84 -12.46 -0.95 -2.44
N ALA A 85 -12.59 -2.23 -2.10
CA ALA A 85 -13.84 -2.84 -1.67
C ALA A 85 -14.14 -2.62 -0.18
N ASP A 86 -13.14 -2.24 0.62
CA ASP A 86 -13.30 -1.98 2.05
C ASP A 86 -13.78 -0.54 2.30
N PRO A 87 -14.98 -0.32 2.86
CA PRO A 87 -15.52 1.01 3.10
C PRO A 87 -14.71 1.84 4.10
N HIS A 88 -13.92 1.22 4.97
CA HIS A 88 -13.07 1.91 5.95
C HIS A 88 -11.73 2.35 5.35
N VAL A 89 -11.23 1.63 4.36
CA VAL A 89 -9.95 1.89 3.69
C VAL A 89 -10.12 2.78 2.46
N ARG A 90 -11.19 2.55 1.69
CA ARG A 90 -11.48 3.23 0.43
C ARG A 90 -11.34 4.77 0.48
N PRO A 91 -11.80 5.49 1.52
CA PRO A 91 -11.70 6.95 1.55
C PRO A 91 -10.26 7.49 1.52
N GLN A 92 -9.28 6.69 1.98
CA GLN A 92 -7.88 7.06 2.04
C GLN A 92 -7.07 6.53 0.84
N LEU A 93 -7.68 5.68 0.02
CA LEU A 93 -6.95 4.95 -1.00
C LEU A 93 -6.44 5.84 -2.13
N ALA A 94 -7.20 6.88 -2.50
CA ALA A 94 -6.78 7.85 -3.51
C ALA A 94 -5.47 8.55 -3.12
N ALA A 95 -5.36 9.02 -1.88
CA ALA A 95 -4.15 9.66 -1.36
C ALA A 95 -2.97 8.68 -1.32
N ARG A 96 -3.21 7.41 -0.96
CA ARG A 96 -2.19 6.37 -0.98
C ARG A 96 -1.69 6.10 -2.40
N CYS A 97 -2.58 5.95 -3.38
CA CYS A 97 -2.20 5.75 -4.77
C CYS A 97 -1.43 6.96 -5.35
N GLN A 98 -1.83 8.19 -4.98
CA GLN A 98 -1.09 9.39 -5.35
C GLN A 98 0.34 9.37 -4.79
N SER A 99 0.50 8.95 -3.54
CA SER A 99 1.82 8.80 -2.92
C SER A 99 2.68 7.76 -3.64
N LEU A 100 2.10 6.61 -4.00
CA LEU A 100 2.79 5.56 -4.77
C LEU A 100 3.24 6.08 -6.15
N SER A 101 2.37 6.81 -6.85
CA SER A 101 2.71 7.43 -8.14
C SER A 101 3.86 8.44 -8.00
N ASN A 102 3.82 9.29 -6.98
CA ASN A 102 4.89 10.27 -6.74
C ASN A 102 6.24 9.60 -6.43
N GLN A 103 6.24 8.52 -5.63
CA GLN A 103 7.46 7.76 -5.35
C GLN A 103 8.02 7.13 -6.62
N LEU A 104 7.16 6.61 -7.48
CA LEU A 104 7.57 6.03 -8.75
C LEU A 104 8.17 7.08 -9.70
N LEU A 105 7.56 8.26 -9.78
CA LEU A 105 8.10 9.39 -10.55
C LEU A 105 9.48 9.83 -10.05
N GLN A 106 9.68 9.87 -8.72
CA GLN A 106 11.00 10.15 -8.14
C GLN A 106 12.02 9.09 -8.51
N ALA A 107 11.64 7.82 -8.47
CA ALA A 107 12.52 6.71 -8.84
C ALA A 107 12.89 6.72 -10.33
N LEU A 108 12.04 7.27 -11.18
CA LEU A 108 12.31 7.43 -12.62
C LEU A 108 13.38 8.47 -12.90
N GLN A 109 13.61 9.44 -12.01
CA GLN A 109 14.62 10.50 -12.20
C GLN A 109 14.51 11.20 -13.56
N GLY A 110 13.29 11.52 -13.99
CA GLY A 110 13.01 12.15 -15.27
C GLY A 110 12.96 11.21 -16.49
N LYS A 111 13.13 9.91 -16.30
CA LYS A 111 12.97 8.93 -17.39
C LYS A 111 11.50 8.78 -17.73
N SER A 112 11.20 8.52 -19.01
CA SER A 112 9.85 8.16 -19.44
C SER A 112 9.52 6.72 -19.08
N CYS A 113 8.25 6.46 -18.74
CA CYS A 113 7.73 5.10 -18.58
C CYS A 113 7.45 4.40 -19.91
N THR A 114 7.45 5.13 -21.02
CA THR A 114 7.29 4.53 -22.36
C THR A 114 8.48 3.63 -22.63
N GLU A 115 8.19 2.36 -22.92
CA GLU A 115 9.17 1.41 -23.43
C GLU A 115 9.68 1.94 -24.77
N GLN A 116 10.95 2.37 -24.80
CA GLN A 116 11.57 2.72 -26.05
C GLN A 116 11.64 1.43 -26.87
N PRO A 117 11.06 1.38 -28.08
CA PRO A 117 11.18 0.21 -28.92
C PRO A 117 12.65 -0.15 -29.03
N ALA A 118 12.99 -1.42 -28.84
CA ALA A 118 14.36 -1.89 -29.06
C ALA A 118 14.80 -1.38 -30.43
N PRO A 119 16.00 -0.80 -30.56
CA PRO A 119 16.47 -0.36 -31.84
C PRO A 119 16.40 -1.55 -32.80
N ALA A 120 15.63 -1.38 -33.87
CA ALA A 120 15.53 -2.39 -34.91
C ALA A 120 16.97 -2.72 -35.34
N THR A 121 17.38 -3.94 -35.02
CA THR A 121 18.69 -4.43 -35.47
C THR A 121 18.57 -4.48 -37.00
N SER A 122 19.08 -3.44 -37.67
CA SER A 122 19.26 -3.45 -39.11
C SER A 122 20.25 -4.56 -39.42
N THR A 123 19.73 -5.73 -39.73
CA THR A 123 20.49 -6.80 -40.37
C THR A 123 20.76 -6.33 -41.78
N ARG A 124 21.98 -5.90 -41.99
CA ARG A 124 22.50 -5.58 -43.32
C ARG A 124 23.14 -6.82 -43.93
#